data_86ec6dd1d3290b9d0af133c042cc6b78
#
_entry.id   86ec6dd1d3290b9d0af133c042cc6b78
#
_cell.length_a   1.000
_cell.length_b   1.000
_cell.length_c   1.000
_cell.angle_alpha   90.00
_cell.angle_beta   90.00
_cell.angle_gamma   90.00
#
_symmetry.space_group_name_H-M   'P 1'
#
loop_
_entity.id
_entity.type
_entity.pdbx_description
1 polymer ?
#
loop_
_entity_poly.entity_id
_entity_poly.type
_entity_poly.pdbx_seq_one_letter_code
_entity_poly.pdbx_strand_id
1 'polypeptide(L)'
;MRPSGRKLDEMRKVSIETNITMHAEGSCIIKMGDTHVICTATVEDRVPPFIKGSGLGWVTAEYGMLPRSTSSRMRREAASGKQGGRTVEIQRLIGRSLRAVSYTHLTLPTR
;
A
#
# COMPACT_ATOMS: atom_id res chain seq x y z
N MET A 1 -24.65 -15.97 11.44
CA MET A 1 -23.92 -14.82 12.03
C MET A 1 -22.43 -15.02 11.81
N ARG A 2 -21.74 -13.95 11.46
CA ARG A 2 -20.29 -14.02 11.27
C ARG A 2 -19.58 -14.21 12.61
N PRO A 3 -18.38 -14.83 12.61
CA PRO A 3 -17.64 -15.03 13.86
C PRO A 3 -17.38 -13.74 14.65
N SER A 4 -17.29 -12.60 13.97
CA SER A 4 -17.09 -11.30 14.61
C SER A 4 -18.36 -10.71 15.21
N GLY A 5 -19.51 -11.38 15.06
CA GLY A 5 -20.79 -10.87 15.54
C GLY A 5 -21.48 -9.89 14.60
N ARG A 6 -20.89 -9.59 13.44
CA ARG A 6 -21.47 -8.65 12.49
C ARG A 6 -22.63 -9.29 11.73
N LYS A 7 -23.60 -8.46 11.33
CA LYS A 7 -24.66 -8.87 10.43
C LYS A 7 -24.06 -9.19 9.04
N LEU A 8 -24.83 -9.89 8.21
CA LEU A 8 -24.34 -10.31 6.88
C LEU A 8 -23.98 -9.14 5.99
N ASP A 9 -24.69 -8.03 6.11
CA ASP A 9 -24.47 -6.82 5.31
C ASP A 9 -23.67 -5.74 6.08
N GLU A 10 -23.16 -6.07 7.24
CA GLU A 10 -22.46 -5.12 8.08
C GLU A 10 -20.96 -5.13 7.78
N MET A 11 -20.42 -3.97 7.46
CA MET A 11 -19.00 -3.79 7.24
C MET A 11 -18.24 -3.80 8.56
N ARG A 12 -17.00 -4.25 8.55
CA ARG A 12 -16.14 -4.13 9.72
C ARG A 12 -15.95 -2.65 10.07
N LYS A 13 -15.73 -2.38 11.34
CA LYS A 13 -15.47 -1.01 11.78
C LYS A 13 -14.19 -0.51 11.14
N VAL A 14 -14.26 0.66 10.50
CA VAL A 14 -13.12 1.27 9.83
C VAL A 14 -12.69 2.51 10.59
N SER A 15 -11.39 2.65 10.82
CA SER A 15 -10.82 3.88 11.34
C SER A 15 -9.52 4.17 10.60
N ILE A 16 -9.25 5.46 10.41
CA ILE A 16 -8.05 5.92 9.72
C ILE A 16 -7.42 7.03 10.56
N GLU A 17 -6.13 6.89 10.84
CA GLU A 17 -5.36 7.91 11.53
C GLU A 17 -4.23 8.32 10.61
N THR A 18 -4.10 9.62 10.36
CA THR A 18 -3.11 10.17 9.43
C THR A 18 -1.93 10.77 10.17
N ASN A 19 -0.87 11.09 9.42
CA ASN A 19 0.33 11.73 9.94
C ASN A 19 1.00 10.92 11.05
N ILE A 20 1.12 9.61 10.84
CA ILE A 20 1.69 8.71 11.83
C ILE A 20 3.21 8.59 11.76
N THR A 21 3.81 9.04 10.65
CA THR A 21 5.28 9.04 10.50
C THR A 21 5.75 10.45 10.17
N MET A 22 6.98 10.74 10.54
CA MET A 22 7.52 12.09 10.41
C MET A 22 8.07 12.40 9.02
N HIS A 23 8.67 11.42 8.38
CA HIS A 23 9.44 11.68 7.15
C HIS A 23 8.67 11.52 5.84
N ALA A 24 7.66 10.66 5.80
CA ALA A 24 6.90 10.44 4.58
C ALA A 24 5.96 11.63 4.33
N GLU A 25 5.78 12.02 3.07
CA GLU A 25 4.85 13.09 2.70
C GLU A 25 3.42 12.71 3.06
N GLY A 26 3.07 11.43 2.96
CA GLY A 26 1.79 10.94 3.42
C GLY A 26 1.98 9.70 4.26
N SER A 27 1.19 9.57 5.31
CA SER A 27 1.20 8.36 6.13
C SER A 27 -0.14 8.20 6.83
N CYS A 28 -0.54 6.94 7.00
CA CYS A 28 -1.73 6.64 7.77
C CYS A 28 -1.69 5.20 8.26
N ILE A 29 -2.47 4.95 9.30
CA ILE A 29 -2.81 3.58 9.68
C ILE A 29 -4.31 3.41 9.47
N ILE A 30 -4.68 2.38 8.72
CA ILE A 30 -6.09 2.03 8.54
C ILE A 30 -6.37 0.75 9.31
N LYS A 31 -7.48 0.75 10.03
CA LYS A 31 -7.94 -0.40 10.80
C LYS A 31 -9.32 -0.80 10.30
N MET A 32 -9.46 -2.05 9.89
CA MET A 32 -10.73 -2.64 9.49
C MET A 32 -10.94 -3.88 10.34
N GLY A 33 -11.67 -3.73 11.45
CA GLY A 33 -11.72 -4.77 12.46
C GLY A 33 -10.32 -5.01 13.01
N ASP A 34 -9.88 -6.25 13.00
CA ASP A 34 -8.55 -6.64 13.48
C ASP A 34 -7.46 -6.54 12.42
N THR A 35 -7.81 -6.14 11.22
CA THR A 35 -6.84 -5.93 10.15
C THR A 35 -6.30 -4.51 10.22
N HIS A 36 -5.02 -4.37 10.49
CA HIS A 36 -4.35 -3.07 10.59
C HIS A 36 -3.28 -2.96 9.53
N VAL A 37 -3.27 -1.86 8.78
CA VAL A 37 -2.29 -1.63 7.72
C VAL A 37 -1.68 -0.26 7.89
N ILE A 38 -0.36 -0.19 7.85
CA ILE A 38 0.37 1.07 7.84
C ILE A 38 0.71 1.40 6.39
N CYS A 39 0.32 2.59 5.96
CA CYS A 39 0.55 3.05 4.60
C CYS A 39 1.39 4.32 4.62
N THR A 40 2.38 4.38 3.76
CA THR A 40 3.17 5.60 3.58
C THR A 40 3.30 5.90 2.11
N ALA A 41 3.43 7.18 1.79
CA ALA A 41 3.63 7.64 0.42
C ALA A 41 4.77 8.66 0.41
N THR A 42 5.65 8.51 -0.57
CA THR A 42 6.78 9.39 -0.76
C THR A 42 6.74 9.96 -2.17
N VAL A 43 7.01 11.26 -2.27
CA VAL A 43 7.10 11.93 -3.57
C VAL A 43 8.58 12.09 -3.91
N GLU A 44 8.96 11.61 -5.08
CA GLU A 44 10.33 11.75 -5.57
C GLU A 44 10.37 12.64 -6.80
N ASP A 45 11.42 13.41 -6.92
CA ASP A 45 11.59 14.33 -8.05
C ASP A 45 12.13 13.66 -9.30
N ARG A 46 12.33 12.35 -9.25
CA ARG A 46 12.87 11.56 -10.36
C ARG A 46 11.86 10.55 -10.85
N VAL A 47 11.94 10.25 -12.12
CA VAL A 47 11.16 9.18 -12.73
C VAL A 47 12.09 8.06 -13.20
N PRO A 48 11.57 6.84 -13.38
CA PRO A 48 12.37 5.76 -13.93
C PRO A 48 12.91 6.13 -15.32
N PRO A 49 14.09 5.61 -15.70
CA PRO A 49 14.68 5.94 -16.99
C PRO A 49 13.77 5.70 -18.19
N PHE A 50 12.90 4.70 -18.13
CA PHE A 50 12.05 4.36 -19.28
C PHE A 50 10.98 5.39 -19.59
N ILE A 51 10.69 6.34 -18.67
CA ILE A 51 9.73 7.42 -18.93
C ILE A 51 10.38 8.78 -18.84
N LYS A 52 11.70 8.85 -18.67
CA LYS A 52 12.42 10.10 -18.57
C LYS A 52 12.26 10.90 -19.86
N GLY A 53 11.87 12.15 -19.73
CA GLY A 53 11.67 13.02 -20.90
C GLY A 53 10.29 12.91 -21.55
N SER A 54 9.43 12.00 -21.06
CA SER A 54 8.10 11.83 -21.62
C SER A 54 7.10 12.88 -21.12
N GLY A 55 7.45 13.62 -20.07
CA GLY A 55 6.54 14.55 -19.41
C GLY A 55 5.56 13.87 -18.46
N LEU A 56 5.75 12.59 -18.18
CA LEU A 56 4.86 11.81 -17.33
C LEU A 56 5.52 11.49 -15.99
N GLY A 57 4.69 11.35 -14.97
CA GLY A 57 5.11 10.82 -13.70
C GLY A 57 4.94 9.29 -13.66
N TRP A 58 5.34 8.71 -12.58
CA TRP A 58 5.24 7.26 -12.38
C TRP A 58 4.84 6.95 -10.95
N VAL A 59 3.94 5.98 -10.80
CA VAL A 59 3.50 5.51 -9.48
C VAL A 59 3.90 4.05 -9.33
N THR A 60 4.54 3.76 -8.22
CA THR A 60 4.88 2.37 -7.87
C THR A 60 4.50 2.12 -6.42
N ALA A 61 4.44 0.86 -6.04
CA ALA A 61 4.07 0.47 -4.69
C ALA A 61 4.87 -0.72 -4.23
N GLU A 62 5.06 -0.80 -2.94
CA GLU A 62 5.64 -1.95 -2.28
C GLU A 62 4.68 -2.45 -1.21
N TYR A 63 4.80 -3.71 -0.86
CA TYR A 63 3.93 -4.35 0.12
C TYR A 63 4.72 -5.38 0.90
N GLY A 64 4.38 -5.54 2.16
CA GLY A 64 4.94 -6.59 2.99
C GLY A 64 4.11 -6.80 4.23
N MET A 65 4.35 -7.91 4.89
CA MET A 65 3.71 -8.24 6.15
C MET A 65 4.76 -8.33 7.25
N LEU A 66 4.41 -7.80 8.42
CA LEU A 66 5.27 -7.96 9.58
C LEU A 66 5.22 -9.43 10.05
N PRO A 67 6.32 -9.97 10.58
CA PRO A 67 6.36 -11.39 10.95
C PRO A 67 5.27 -11.84 11.91
N ARG A 68 4.79 -10.95 12.77
CA ARG A 68 3.73 -11.29 13.75
C ARG A 68 2.39 -10.67 13.40
N SER A 69 2.18 -10.32 12.14
CA SER A 69 0.85 -9.93 11.67
C SER A 69 -0.08 -11.13 11.55
N THR A 70 0.46 -12.33 11.62
CA THR A 70 -0.28 -13.59 11.56
C THR A 70 -0.25 -14.29 12.90
N SER A 71 -1.06 -15.35 13.06
CA SER A 71 -1.15 -16.10 14.31
C SER A 71 0.17 -16.77 14.72
N SER A 72 1.02 -17.07 13.74
CA SER A 72 2.37 -17.58 13.98
C SER A 72 3.38 -16.66 13.31
N ARG A 73 4.63 -16.66 13.82
CA ARG A 73 5.66 -15.79 13.28
C ARG A 73 6.08 -16.24 11.89
N MET A 74 6.03 -15.32 10.94
CA MET A 74 6.54 -15.52 9.59
C MET A 74 7.98 -15.03 9.49
N ARG A 75 8.75 -15.60 8.56
CA ARG A 75 10.07 -15.07 8.24
C ARG A 75 9.92 -13.81 7.40
N ARG A 76 10.71 -12.79 7.71
CA ARG A 76 10.71 -11.56 6.92
C ARG A 76 11.30 -11.82 5.54
N GLU A 77 10.58 -11.43 4.49
CA GLU A 77 11.06 -11.61 3.12
C GLU A 77 12.33 -10.81 2.85
N ALA A 78 12.45 -9.61 3.44
CA ALA A 78 13.67 -8.83 3.32
C ALA A 78 14.89 -9.58 3.87
N ALA A 79 14.71 -10.35 4.95
CA ALA A 79 15.80 -11.13 5.53
C ALA A 79 16.13 -12.38 4.70
N SER A 80 15.16 -12.91 3.95
CA SER A 80 15.41 -14.07 3.09
C SER A 80 15.99 -13.69 1.73
N GLY A 81 16.00 -12.41 1.40
CA GLY A 81 16.59 -11.92 0.16
C GLY A 81 15.71 -11.98 -1.06
N LYS A 82 14.47 -12.49 -0.95
CA LYS A 82 13.55 -12.49 -2.07
C LYS A 82 12.10 -12.46 -1.58
N GLN A 83 11.22 -11.94 -2.43
CA GLN A 83 9.80 -11.85 -2.13
C GLN A 83 9.06 -13.03 -2.74
N GLY A 84 8.04 -13.49 -2.04
CA GLY A 84 7.15 -14.53 -2.55
C GLY A 84 6.24 -14.00 -3.65
N GLY A 85 5.63 -14.93 -4.39
CA GLY A 85 4.73 -14.57 -5.49
C GLY A 85 3.52 -13.76 -5.03
N ARG A 86 2.96 -14.08 -3.88
CA ARG A 86 1.82 -13.34 -3.32
C ARG A 86 2.17 -11.88 -3.05
N THR A 87 3.33 -11.63 -2.45
CA THR A 87 3.79 -10.27 -2.16
C THR A 87 3.95 -9.45 -3.43
N VAL A 88 4.60 -10.03 -4.45
CA VAL A 88 4.82 -9.36 -5.73
C VAL A 88 3.48 -9.05 -6.40
N GLU A 89 2.53 -9.98 -6.39
CA GLU A 89 1.24 -9.80 -7.00
C GLU A 89 0.43 -8.68 -6.32
N ILE A 90 0.48 -8.62 -4.99
CA ILE A 90 -0.21 -7.56 -4.25
C ILE A 90 0.42 -6.20 -4.56
N GLN A 91 1.75 -6.13 -4.65
CA GLN A 91 2.42 -4.89 -5.03
C GLN A 91 1.97 -4.40 -6.39
N ARG A 92 1.86 -5.30 -7.36
CA ARG A 92 1.38 -4.97 -8.71
C ARG A 92 -0.06 -4.47 -8.69
N LEU A 93 -0.92 -5.11 -7.91
CA LEU A 93 -2.32 -4.71 -7.78
C LEU A 93 -2.44 -3.30 -7.20
N ILE A 94 -1.71 -3.01 -6.14
CA ILE A 94 -1.72 -1.70 -5.52
C ILE A 94 -1.23 -0.64 -6.50
N GLY A 95 -0.09 -0.86 -7.13
CA GLY A 95 0.47 0.09 -8.08
C GLY A 95 -0.45 0.33 -9.26
N ARG A 96 -1.03 -0.73 -9.81
CA ARG A 96 -1.96 -0.62 -10.94
C ARG A 96 -3.21 0.17 -10.55
N SER A 97 -3.76 -0.09 -9.37
CA SER A 97 -4.95 0.63 -8.89
C SER A 97 -4.67 2.12 -8.73
N LEU A 98 -3.53 2.47 -8.16
CA LEU A 98 -3.15 3.86 -7.97
C LEU A 98 -2.88 4.56 -9.30
N ARG A 99 -2.24 3.87 -10.23
CA ARG A 99 -1.97 4.44 -11.56
C ARG A 99 -3.27 4.71 -12.32
N ALA A 100 -4.23 3.79 -12.24
CA ALA A 100 -5.51 3.97 -12.90
C ALA A 100 -6.23 5.23 -12.41
N VAL A 101 -6.24 5.46 -11.11
CA VAL A 101 -6.85 6.66 -10.53
C VAL A 101 -6.08 7.91 -10.92
N SER A 102 -4.75 7.87 -10.84
CA SER A 102 -3.91 9.02 -11.15
C SER A 102 -4.06 9.47 -12.61
N TYR A 103 -4.12 8.51 -13.52
CA TYR A 103 -4.22 8.82 -14.94
C TYR A 103 -5.62 9.29 -15.37
N THR A 104 -6.65 8.92 -14.62
CA THR A 104 -8.01 9.32 -14.96
C THR A 104 -8.47 10.59 -14.25
N HIS A 105 -7.98 10.84 -13.06
CA HIS A 105 -8.45 11.95 -12.23
C HIS A 105 -7.40 13.00 -11.93
N LEU A 106 -6.14 12.61 -11.97
CA LEU A 106 -5.03 13.50 -11.64
C LEU A 106 -4.01 13.46 -12.76
N THR A 107 -3.77 14.60 -13.37
CA THR A 107 -2.62 14.72 -14.24
C THR A 107 -1.41 14.80 -13.33
N LEU A 108 -0.57 13.76 -13.34
CA LEU A 108 0.63 13.78 -12.53
C LEU A 108 1.53 14.91 -13.00
N PRO A 109 2.08 15.68 -12.04
CA PRO A 109 2.98 16.76 -12.43
C PRO A 109 4.17 16.20 -13.18
N THR A 110 4.53 16.87 -14.25
CA THR A 110 5.75 16.56 -14.98
C THR A 110 6.93 17.11 -14.20
N ARG A 111 7.84 16.24 -13.87
CA ARG A 111 9.01 16.63 -13.10
C ARG A 111 10.27 16.16 -13.77
#